data_07e2c5aec478a4830d1888159ffe5977
#
_entry.id   07e2c5aec478a4830d1888159ffe5977
#
_cell.length_a   1.000
_cell.length_b   1.000
_cell.length_c   1.000
_cell.angle_alpha   90.00
_cell.angle_beta   90.00
_cell.angle_gamma   90.00
#
_symmetry.space_group_name_H-M   'P 1'
#
loop_
_entity.id
_entity.type
_entity.pdbx_description
1 polymer ?
#
loop_
_entity_poly.entity_id
_entity_poly.type
_entity_poly.pdbx_seq_one_letter_code
_entity_poly.pdbx_strand_id
1 'polypeptide(L)'
;MRLFYLLISVWLCAISCTPAPTVAPTSKLVLEQDGLRLTISPGHVPVETALTLTLQAEGLISVTGELTGATMYMGTVPLRLSKTAENQWQAEFFLGACSDPAMQWQLLLQLHYPQDVTRMVSHILQSSWR
;
A
#
# COMPACT_ATOMS: atom_id res chain seq x y z
N MET A 1 -63.41 -24.01 7.54
CA MET A 1 -62.53 -23.08 8.32
C MET A 1 -61.27 -23.75 8.86
N ARG A 2 -60.96 -24.98 8.61
CA ARG A 2 -59.71 -25.65 9.05
C ARG A 2 -58.60 -25.72 7.96
N LEU A 3 -58.95 -25.39 6.72
CA LEU A 3 -58.05 -25.47 5.59
C LEU A 3 -57.30 -24.14 5.34
N PHE A 4 -57.74 -23.05 5.96
CA PHE A 4 -57.19 -21.71 5.76
C PHE A 4 -55.99 -21.39 6.67
N TYR A 5 -55.82 -22.18 7.74
CA TYR A 5 -54.70 -21.98 8.68
C TYR A 5 -53.39 -22.68 8.27
N LEU A 6 -53.44 -23.59 7.31
CA LEU A 6 -52.26 -24.33 6.86
C LEU A 6 -51.42 -23.61 5.76
N LEU A 7 -51.96 -22.54 5.18
CA LEU A 7 -51.29 -21.79 4.12
C LEU A 7 -50.52 -20.56 4.63
N ILE A 8 -50.62 -20.20 5.90
CA ILE A 8 -49.92 -19.01 6.47
C ILE A 8 -48.60 -19.40 7.11
N SER A 9 -48.28 -20.68 7.27
CA SER A 9 -47.11 -21.17 8.04
C SER A 9 -45.84 -21.35 7.23
N VAL A 10 -45.83 -21.09 5.91
CA VAL A 10 -44.69 -21.42 5.03
C VAL A 10 -43.89 -20.17 4.58
N TRP A 11 -44.29 -18.97 5.04
CA TRP A 11 -43.69 -17.72 4.49
C TRP A 11 -42.70 -17.01 5.40
N LEU A 12 -42.08 -17.71 6.36
CA LEU A 12 -41.18 -17.05 7.33
C LEU A 12 -39.81 -17.72 7.46
N CYS A 13 -39.13 -18.06 6.37
CA CYS A 13 -37.73 -18.48 6.42
C CYS A 13 -36.94 -18.06 5.18
N ALA A 14 -37.04 -16.80 4.77
CA ALA A 14 -36.08 -16.20 3.88
C ALA A 14 -35.22 -15.18 4.68
N ILE A 15 -34.46 -15.68 5.65
CA ILE A 15 -33.33 -14.89 6.21
C ILE A 15 -32.27 -14.86 5.14
N SER A 16 -32.37 -13.86 4.28
CA SER A 16 -31.35 -13.51 3.33
C SER A 16 -30.11 -13.08 4.11
N CYS A 17 -29.12 -13.96 4.23
CA CYS A 17 -27.77 -13.58 4.60
C CYS A 17 -27.22 -12.70 3.47
N THR A 18 -27.36 -11.41 3.60
CA THR A 18 -26.62 -10.44 2.77
C THR A 18 -25.16 -10.55 3.20
N PRO A 19 -24.24 -10.97 2.32
CA PRO A 19 -22.81 -10.88 2.65
C PRO A 19 -22.51 -9.40 2.86
N ALA A 20 -21.95 -9.07 4.02
CA ALA A 20 -21.46 -7.73 4.30
C ALA A 20 -20.47 -7.35 3.19
N PRO A 21 -20.58 -6.15 2.58
CA PRO A 21 -19.62 -5.71 1.61
C PRO A 21 -18.26 -5.65 2.31
N THR A 22 -17.35 -6.54 1.92
CA THR A 22 -15.95 -6.47 2.29
C THR A 22 -15.41 -5.24 1.58
N VAL A 23 -15.47 -4.09 2.23
CA VAL A 23 -14.78 -2.89 1.77
C VAL A 23 -13.30 -3.22 1.84
N ALA A 24 -12.72 -3.60 0.72
CA ALA A 24 -11.28 -3.66 0.59
C ALA A 24 -10.76 -2.26 0.97
N PRO A 25 -9.83 -2.14 1.92
CA PRO A 25 -9.30 -0.85 2.30
C PRO A 25 -8.50 -0.29 1.12
N THR A 26 -9.14 0.50 0.29
CA THR A 26 -8.56 1.20 -0.86
C THR A 26 -7.85 2.48 -0.37
N SER A 27 -7.35 2.46 0.86
CA SER A 27 -6.54 3.55 1.37
C SER A 27 -5.21 3.58 0.63
N LYS A 28 -4.83 4.76 0.18
CA LYS A 28 -3.50 5.04 -0.37
C LYS A 28 -2.80 6.03 0.55
N LEU A 29 -1.57 5.72 0.92
CA LEU A 29 -0.72 6.71 1.57
C LEU A 29 -0.15 7.61 0.48
N VAL A 30 -0.40 8.90 0.56
CA VAL A 30 0.08 9.90 -0.40
C VAL A 30 1.02 10.86 0.32
N LEU A 31 2.20 11.02 -0.23
CA LEU A 31 3.23 11.95 0.23
C LEU A 31 3.57 12.90 -0.91
N GLU A 32 3.48 14.17 -0.65
CA GLU A 32 3.80 15.21 -1.63
C GLU A 32 4.92 16.08 -1.07
N GLN A 33 6.02 16.18 -1.79
CA GLN A 33 7.16 17.00 -1.41
C GLN A 33 7.87 17.54 -2.67
N ASP A 34 7.98 18.86 -2.77
CA ASP A 34 8.81 19.54 -3.78
C ASP A 34 8.58 19.04 -5.24
N GLY A 35 7.32 18.91 -5.64
CA GLY A 35 6.97 18.44 -6.98
C GLY A 35 7.04 16.93 -7.17
N LEU A 36 7.33 16.18 -6.11
CA LEU A 36 7.25 14.72 -6.09
C LEU A 36 5.94 14.30 -5.47
N ARG A 37 5.29 13.32 -6.08
CA ARG A 37 4.15 12.62 -5.48
C ARG A 37 4.50 11.15 -5.33
N LEU A 38 4.56 10.71 -4.10
CA LEU A 38 4.78 9.31 -3.74
C LEU A 38 3.46 8.72 -3.22
N THR A 39 3.09 7.58 -3.75
CA THR A 39 1.86 6.88 -3.33
C THR A 39 2.21 5.44 -2.97
N ILE A 40 1.73 4.96 -1.83
CA ILE A 40 1.87 3.56 -1.41
C ILE A 40 0.48 2.97 -1.25
N SER A 41 0.28 1.79 -1.81
CA SER A 41 -0.97 1.05 -1.75
C SER A 41 -0.71 -0.41 -1.35
N PRO A 42 -1.44 -0.98 -0.39
CA PRO A 42 -2.40 -0.36 0.53
C PRO A 42 -1.78 0.67 1.47
N GLY A 43 -2.52 1.75 1.79
CA GLY A 43 -1.98 2.89 2.54
C GLY A 43 -1.72 2.65 4.03
N HIS A 44 -2.29 1.59 4.60
CA HIS A 44 -1.99 1.15 5.97
C HIS A 44 -0.69 0.32 6.06
N VAL A 45 0.00 0.11 4.92
CA VAL A 45 1.32 -0.53 4.83
C VAL A 45 1.39 -1.88 5.58
N PRO A 46 0.56 -2.87 5.20
CA PRO A 46 0.54 -4.16 5.87
C PRO A 46 1.83 -4.96 5.63
N VAL A 47 2.28 -5.69 6.64
CA VAL A 47 3.38 -6.66 6.50
C VAL A 47 2.93 -7.91 5.73
N GLU A 48 3.87 -8.64 5.14
CA GLU A 48 3.66 -9.90 4.40
C GLU A 48 2.61 -9.81 3.28
N THR A 49 2.39 -8.61 2.78
CA THR A 49 1.44 -8.32 1.70
C THR A 49 2.16 -7.54 0.60
N ALA A 50 1.76 -7.76 -0.65
CA ALA A 50 2.30 -6.99 -1.76
C ALA A 50 1.93 -5.51 -1.61
N LEU A 51 2.95 -4.67 -1.59
CA LEU A 51 2.86 -3.22 -1.54
C LEU A 51 3.31 -2.65 -2.86
N THR A 52 2.56 -1.70 -3.38
CA THR A 52 2.93 -0.97 -4.60
C THR A 52 3.29 0.45 -4.26
N LEU A 53 4.51 0.84 -4.60
CA LEU A 53 4.98 2.22 -4.53
C LEU A 53 4.90 2.82 -5.93
N THR A 54 4.25 3.96 -6.04
CA THR A 54 4.17 4.73 -7.28
C THR A 54 4.77 6.11 -7.03
N LEU A 55 5.76 6.48 -7.84
CA LEU A 55 6.40 7.78 -7.82
C LEU A 55 6.05 8.56 -9.08
N GLN A 56 5.59 9.77 -8.91
CA GLN A 56 5.39 10.74 -10.00
C GLN A 56 6.39 11.88 -9.82
N ALA A 57 7.20 12.10 -10.85
CA ALA A 57 8.24 13.12 -10.87
C ALA A 57 8.56 13.52 -12.31
N GLU A 58 8.59 14.81 -12.59
CA GLU A 58 8.95 15.32 -13.91
C GLU A 58 10.46 15.28 -14.16
N GLY A 59 10.83 14.97 -15.40
CA GLY A 59 12.23 15.03 -15.86
C GLY A 59 13.16 13.98 -15.26
N LEU A 60 12.64 12.96 -14.56
CA LEU A 60 13.42 11.91 -13.93
C LEU A 60 13.94 10.91 -14.97
N ILE A 61 15.24 10.64 -14.97
CA ILE A 61 15.88 9.66 -15.86
C ILE A 61 15.80 8.26 -15.25
N SER A 62 16.15 8.14 -13.97
CA SER A 62 16.11 6.88 -13.25
C SER A 62 15.89 7.13 -11.75
N VAL A 63 15.45 6.10 -11.07
CA VAL A 63 15.27 6.13 -9.63
C VAL A 63 15.68 4.80 -9.03
N THR A 64 16.40 4.86 -7.92
CA THR A 64 16.71 3.71 -7.07
C THR A 64 16.13 3.95 -5.70
N GLY A 65 15.81 2.89 -5.01
CA GLY A 65 15.25 3.02 -3.67
C GLY A 65 15.59 1.83 -2.79
N GLU A 66 15.49 2.06 -1.50
CA GLU A 66 15.65 1.03 -0.49
C GLU A 66 14.80 1.32 0.73
N LEU A 67 14.44 0.28 1.45
CA LEU A 67 13.78 0.34 2.75
C LEU A 67 14.67 -0.35 3.78
N THR A 68 14.89 0.33 4.89
CA THR A 68 15.62 -0.22 6.05
C THR A 68 14.78 -0.08 7.31
N GLY A 69 14.94 -1.00 8.25
CA GLY A 69 14.29 -0.87 9.55
C GLY A 69 14.81 0.33 10.31
N ALA A 70 13.92 1.24 10.72
CA ALA A 70 14.28 2.44 11.49
C ALA A 70 14.26 2.20 13.00
N THR A 71 13.33 1.42 13.51
CA THR A 71 13.24 1.08 14.94
C THR A 71 13.97 -0.21 15.30
N MET A 72 14.11 -1.10 14.34
CA MET A 72 14.83 -2.37 14.50
C MET A 72 15.52 -2.74 13.20
N TYR A 73 16.71 -3.30 13.27
CA TYR A 73 17.42 -3.78 12.08
C TYR A 73 16.72 -5.02 11.51
N MET A 74 16.17 -4.89 10.31
CA MET A 74 15.48 -5.95 9.56
C MET A 74 16.13 -6.21 8.19
N GLY A 75 17.39 -5.77 8.02
CA GLY A 75 18.05 -5.79 6.74
C GLY A 75 17.61 -4.65 5.82
N THR A 76 17.98 -4.75 4.56
CA THR A 76 17.65 -3.78 3.52
C THR A 76 16.76 -4.43 2.47
N VAL A 77 15.65 -3.81 2.15
CA VAL A 77 14.74 -4.21 1.07
C VAL A 77 15.00 -3.29 -0.12
N PRO A 78 15.67 -3.75 -1.18
CA PRO A 78 15.89 -2.93 -2.36
C PRO A 78 14.58 -2.72 -3.13
N LEU A 79 14.33 -1.50 -3.55
CA LEU A 79 13.20 -1.14 -4.39
C LEU A 79 13.67 -0.99 -5.84
N ARG A 80 13.14 -1.83 -6.71
CA ARG A 80 13.41 -1.79 -8.15
C ARG A 80 12.28 -1.03 -8.84
N LEU A 81 12.44 0.28 -8.97
CA LEU A 81 11.47 1.11 -9.66
C LEU A 81 11.69 1.02 -11.17
N SER A 82 10.60 0.76 -11.88
CA SER A 82 10.55 0.76 -13.34
C SER A 82 9.61 1.85 -13.84
N LYS A 83 9.93 2.42 -14.98
CA LYS A 83 9.09 3.44 -15.61
C LYS A 83 7.83 2.78 -16.18
N THR A 84 6.66 3.21 -15.73
CA THR A 84 5.36 2.66 -16.15
C THR A 84 4.59 3.61 -17.07
N ALA A 85 4.86 4.90 -16.98
CA ALA A 85 4.31 5.93 -17.85
C ALA A 85 5.25 7.13 -17.90
N GLU A 86 4.93 8.13 -18.71
CA GLU A 86 5.66 9.39 -18.66
C GLU A 86 5.57 9.99 -17.25
N ASN A 87 6.73 10.36 -16.70
CA ASN A 87 6.86 10.90 -15.34
C ASN A 87 6.34 9.98 -14.21
N GLN A 88 6.13 8.68 -14.47
CA GLN A 88 5.66 7.73 -13.49
C GLN A 88 6.55 6.51 -13.39
N TRP A 89 6.91 6.16 -12.15
CA TRP A 89 7.74 5.03 -11.78
C TRP A 89 7.03 4.18 -10.74
N GLN A 90 7.24 2.87 -10.77
CA GLN A 90 6.55 1.95 -9.89
C GLN A 90 7.49 0.83 -9.42
N ALA A 91 7.32 0.43 -8.18
CA ALA A 91 7.94 -0.76 -7.59
C ALA A 91 6.93 -1.55 -6.78
N GLU A 92 7.09 -2.85 -6.80
CA GLU A 92 6.37 -3.77 -5.92
C GLU A 92 7.36 -4.32 -4.89
N PHE A 93 6.93 -4.41 -3.63
CA PHE A 93 7.77 -4.87 -2.53
C PHE A 93 6.94 -5.47 -1.40
N PHE A 94 7.64 -6.15 -0.49
CA PHE A 94 7.05 -6.75 0.71
C PHE A 94 7.84 -6.30 1.93
N LEU A 95 7.14 -6.11 3.03
CA LEU A 95 7.76 -5.89 4.35
C LEU A 95 7.62 -7.15 5.19
N GLY A 96 8.69 -7.58 5.83
CA GLY A 96 8.67 -8.70 6.76
C GLY A 96 7.91 -8.33 8.05
N ALA A 97 7.28 -9.35 8.65
CA ALA A 97 6.72 -9.21 9.99
C ALA A 97 7.83 -9.10 11.03
N CYS A 98 7.64 -8.24 12.02
CA CYS A 98 8.51 -8.05 13.16
C CYS A 98 7.71 -8.26 14.46
N SER A 99 8.36 -8.53 15.57
CA SER A 99 7.72 -8.59 16.89
C SER A 99 7.16 -7.24 17.36
N ASP A 100 7.64 -6.14 16.81
CA ASP A 100 7.14 -4.80 17.09
C ASP A 100 5.96 -4.47 16.15
N PRO A 101 4.72 -4.33 16.68
CA PRO A 101 3.55 -4.00 15.88
C PRO A 101 3.59 -2.56 15.33
N ALA A 102 4.46 -1.70 15.86
CA ALA A 102 4.66 -0.32 15.45
C ALA A 102 5.99 -0.12 14.70
N MET A 103 6.48 -1.17 14.04
CA MET A 103 7.73 -1.14 13.28
C MET A 103 7.76 0.02 12.30
N GLN A 104 8.82 0.80 12.36
CA GLN A 104 9.07 1.89 11.42
C GLN A 104 10.15 1.50 10.40
N TRP A 105 9.94 1.93 9.17
CA TRP A 105 10.82 1.72 8.05
C TRP A 105 11.26 3.05 7.46
N GLN A 106 12.53 3.19 7.22
CA GLN A 106 13.06 4.33 6.48
C GLN A 106 13.07 4.00 4.99
N LEU A 107 12.26 4.70 4.23
CA LEU A 107 12.30 4.72 2.77
C LEU A 107 13.36 5.74 2.34
N LEU A 108 14.30 5.33 1.52
CA LEU A 108 15.27 6.19 0.89
C LEU A 108 15.16 6.06 -0.62
N LEU A 109 14.91 7.15 -1.32
CA LEU A 109 14.86 7.22 -2.77
C LEU A 109 16.00 8.10 -3.28
N GLN A 110 16.69 7.64 -4.30
CA GLN A 110 17.72 8.37 -5.01
C GLN A 110 17.23 8.64 -6.43
N LEU A 111 16.98 9.91 -6.72
CA LEU A 111 16.38 10.38 -7.95
C LEU A 111 17.48 10.95 -8.85
N HIS A 112 17.60 10.41 -10.06
CA HIS A 112 18.61 10.84 -11.04
C HIS A 112 17.97 11.65 -12.15
N TYR A 113 18.40 12.89 -12.28
CA TYR A 113 17.96 13.84 -13.29
C TYR A 113 19.04 14.04 -14.35
N PRO A 114 18.74 14.69 -15.48
CA PRO A 114 19.73 15.10 -16.47
C PRO A 114 20.86 15.92 -15.85
N GLN A 115 22.05 15.95 -16.51
CA GLN A 115 23.22 16.70 -16.09
C GLN A 115 23.83 16.23 -14.75
N ASP A 116 23.73 14.93 -14.44
CA ASP A 116 24.26 14.30 -13.23
C ASP A 116 23.69 14.88 -11.92
N VAL A 117 22.52 15.49 -11.98
CA VAL A 117 21.83 15.98 -10.79
C VAL A 117 21.18 14.81 -10.09
N THR A 118 21.56 14.59 -8.83
CA THR A 118 20.97 13.56 -7.97
C THR A 118 20.31 14.21 -6.77
N ARG A 119 19.06 13.78 -6.49
CA ARG A 119 18.32 14.22 -5.32
C ARG A 119 17.96 13.01 -4.46
N MET A 120 18.15 13.15 -3.15
CA MET A 120 17.75 12.13 -2.18
C MET A 120 16.46 12.54 -1.46
N VAL A 121 15.53 11.60 -1.33
CA VAL A 121 14.29 11.77 -0.59
C VAL A 121 14.21 10.66 0.44
N SER A 122 13.96 11.04 1.69
CA SER A 122 13.81 10.10 2.79
C SER A 122 12.47 10.29 3.48
N HIS A 123 11.81 9.19 3.82
CA HIS A 123 10.55 9.20 4.54
C HIS A 123 10.45 8.02 5.50
N ILE A 124 9.76 8.23 6.61
CA ILE A 124 9.48 7.17 7.58
C ILE A 124 8.07 6.62 7.35
N LEU A 125 7.98 5.32 7.17
CA LEU A 125 6.74 4.57 7.03
C LEU A 125 6.54 3.71 8.28
N GLN A 126 5.33 3.65 8.77
CA GLN A 126 4.98 2.69 9.82
C GLN A 126 4.22 1.53 9.18
N SER A 127 4.70 0.31 9.39
CA SER A 127 3.99 -0.89 8.96
C SER A 127 2.88 -1.26 9.93
N SER A 128 1.88 -1.95 9.41
CA SER A 128 0.78 -2.49 10.21
C SER A 128 0.71 -4.01 10.07
N TRP A 129 0.18 -4.66 11.09
CA TRP A 129 0.01 -6.12 11.06
C TRP A 129 -1.25 -6.55 10.30
N ARG A 130 -2.23 -5.63 10.12
CA ARG A 130 -3.47 -5.85 9.34
C ARG A 130 -4.14 -4.53 8.98
#